data_5e1e29d87793ae2f65bcd7ea7cd956bd
#
_entry.id   5e1e29d87793ae2f65bcd7ea7cd956bd
#
_cell.length_a   1.000
_cell.length_b   1.000
_cell.length_c   1.000
_cell.angle_alpha   90.00
_cell.angle_beta   90.00
_cell.angle_gamma   90.00
#
_symmetry.space_group_name_H-M   'P 1'
#
loop_
_entity.id
_entity.type
_entity.pdbx_description
1 polymer ?
#
loop_
_entity_poly.entity_id
_entity_poly.type
_entity_poly.pdbx_seq_one_letter_code
_entity_poly.pdbx_strand_id
1 'polypeptide(L)'
;SRVLYQFIWHTYCDWYLEFSKTILWDDSIHIEEKNLTSATLITVLEAILRLLHPFMPFITEEIWQNLSIQTKEAKTIMLQKYPKTSDWGKDLESEIEIKWLQKIISAIRVLRSEMNVNPGQQIAILIRESKAKEKIRIKPHQEQLKRLAKVGSIDWIGIKSESPASASAMIDEMEILIPIDGIIDKAKELLRLSKEIKQLRNEILNLEKKLDNTDFVQKAPFNIVENQRNKLIDYKNKLNALILHEKKIGNT
;
A
#
# COMPACT_ATOMS: atom_id res chain seq x y z
N SER A 1 16.52 8.74 -15.30
CA SER A 1 15.28 7.96 -15.46
C SER A 1 14.78 7.32 -14.17
N ARG A 2 15.65 6.68 -13.32
CA ARG A 2 15.22 5.96 -12.08
C ARG A 2 14.46 6.87 -11.10
N VAL A 3 14.95 8.07 -10.83
CA VAL A 3 14.31 9.02 -9.90
C VAL A 3 12.94 9.42 -10.40
N LEU A 4 12.81 9.70 -11.70
CA LEU A 4 11.54 10.06 -12.32
C LEU A 4 10.55 8.91 -12.27
N TYR A 5 10.98 7.68 -12.56
CA TYR A 5 10.16 6.48 -12.42
C TYR A 5 9.64 6.31 -10.98
N GLN A 6 10.51 6.44 -9.98
CA GLN A 6 10.12 6.34 -8.56
C GLN A 6 9.13 7.43 -8.17
N PHE A 7 9.34 8.68 -8.62
CA PHE A 7 8.41 9.77 -8.37
C PHE A 7 7.03 9.48 -8.97
N ILE A 8 6.97 9.06 -10.23
CA ILE A 8 5.70 8.79 -10.91
C ILE A 8 4.95 7.66 -10.22
N TRP A 9 5.58 6.51 -10.00
CA TRP A 9 4.91 5.37 -9.39
C TRP A 9 4.62 5.56 -7.91
N HIS A 10 5.65 5.83 -7.10
CA HIS A 10 5.53 5.80 -5.65
C HIS A 10 5.09 7.12 -5.00
N THR A 11 5.08 8.23 -5.73
CA THR A 11 4.59 9.50 -5.19
C THR A 11 3.33 9.94 -5.89
N TYR A 12 3.36 10.06 -7.22
CA TYR A 12 2.21 10.57 -7.96
C TYR A 12 1.08 9.54 -8.05
N CYS A 13 1.35 8.32 -8.53
CA CYS A 13 0.31 7.30 -8.74
C CYS A 13 -0.15 6.65 -7.44
N ASP A 14 0.78 6.15 -6.60
CA ASP A 14 0.42 5.39 -5.40
C ASP A 14 -0.20 6.26 -4.31
N TRP A 15 0.16 7.56 -4.23
CA TRP A 15 -0.29 8.43 -3.16
C TRP A 15 -1.11 9.61 -3.66
N TYR A 16 -0.54 10.49 -4.47
CA TYR A 16 -1.21 11.74 -4.79
C TYR A 16 -2.52 11.54 -5.55
N LEU A 17 -2.53 10.65 -6.53
CA LEU A 17 -3.73 10.28 -7.26
C LEU A 17 -4.79 9.66 -6.32
N GLU A 18 -4.37 8.77 -5.41
CA GLU A 18 -5.29 8.13 -4.46
C GLU A 18 -5.86 9.13 -3.43
N PHE A 19 -5.04 10.04 -2.92
CA PHE A 19 -5.53 11.14 -2.08
C PHE A 19 -6.51 12.04 -2.84
N SER A 20 -6.22 12.40 -4.07
CA SER A 20 -7.09 13.24 -4.90
C SER A 20 -8.47 12.62 -5.13
N LYS A 21 -8.57 11.29 -5.24
CA LYS A 21 -9.86 10.61 -5.36
C LYS A 21 -10.77 10.82 -4.16
N THR A 22 -10.22 11.01 -2.96
CA THR A 22 -11.02 11.29 -1.75
C THR A 22 -11.76 12.63 -1.85
N ILE A 23 -11.23 13.56 -2.61
CA ILE A 23 -11.82 14.88 -2.86
C ILE A 23 -12.72 14.85 -4.09
N LEU A 24 -12.23 14.30 -5.19
CA LEU A 24 -12.92 14.33 -6.48
C LEU A 24 -14.23 13.53 -6.51
N TRP A 25 -14.29 12.42 -5.75
CA TRP A 25 -15.44 11.53 -5.70
C TRP A 25 -16.36 11.76 -4.50
N ASP A 26 -16.10 12.77 -3.70
CA ASP A 26 -16.95 13.13 -2.58
C ASP A 26 -17.92 14.24 -2.99
N ASP A 27 -19.21 13.89 -3.04
CA ASP A 27 -20.27 14.83 -3.47
C ASP A 27 -20.49 15.97 -2.47
N SER A 28 -20.03 15.84 -1.23
CA SER A 28 -20.11 16.88 -0.21
C SER A 28 -19.06 17.99 -0.37
N ILE A 29 -18.01 17.75 -1.17
CA ILE A 29 -16.93 18.71 -1.39
C ILE A 29 -17.31 19.73 -2.45
N HIS A 30 -17.03 21.01 -2.17
CA HIS A 30 -17.30 22.13 -3.06
C HIS A 30 -16.62 21.95 -4.42
N ILE A 31 -17.31 22.36 -5.48
CA ILE A 31 -16.81 22.24 -6.86
C ILE A 31 -15.48 22.99 -7.08
N GLU A 32 -15.26 24.09 -6.37
CA GLU A 32 -14.01 24.86 -6.43
C GLU A 32 -12.82 24.05 -5.96
N GLU A 33 -12.95 23.31 -4.85
CA GLU A 33 -11.90 22.46 -4.32
C GLU A 33 -11.61 21.26 -5.25
N LYS A 34 -12.65 20.68 -5.85
CA LYS A 34 -12.52 19.65 -6.88
C LYS A 34 -11.77 20.18 -8.11
N ASN A 35 -12.10 21.38 -8.53
CA ASN A 35 -11.45 22.03 -9.70
C ASN A 35 -9.96 22.32 -9.40
N LEU A 36 -9.63 22.82 -8.20
CA LEU A 36 -8.24 23.05 -7.77
C LEU A 36 -7.45 21.73 -7.72
N THR A 37 -8.06 20.67 -7.16
CA THR A 37 -7.44 19.34 -7.12
C THR A 37 -7.19 18.79 -8.52
N SER A 38 -8.16 18.92 -9.42
CA SER A 38 -8.02 18.50 -10.82
C SER A 38 -6.95 19.31 -11.55
N ALA A 39 -6.94 20.63 -11.37
CA ALA A 39 -5.93 21.51 -11.96
C ALA A 39 -4.53 21.14 -11.50
N THR A 40 -4.36 20.85 -10.21
CA THR A 40 -3.07 20.42 -9.66
C THR A 40 -2.63 19.06 -10.23
N LEU A 41 -3.54 18.08 -10.33
CA LEU A 41 -3.26 16.80 -10.99
C LEU A 41 -2.77 16.99 -12.43
N ILE A 42 -3.48 17.78 -13.21
CA ILE A 42 -3.15 18.04 -14.62
C ILE A 42 -1.81 18.77 -14.72
N THR A 43 -1.56 19.78 -13.89
CA THR A 43 -0.31 20.54 -13.89
C THR A 43 0.90 19.65 -13.56
N VAL A 44 0.79 18.78 -12.57
CA VAL A 44 1.86 17.84 -12.22
C VAL A 44 2.05 16.80 -13.33
N LEU A 45 0.95 16.26 -13.89
CA LEU A 45 1.03 15.32 -15.01
C LEU A 45 1.69 15.94 -16.22
N GLU A 46 1.35 17.18 -16.56
CA GLU A 46 1.93 17.92 -17.68
C GLU A 46 3.45 18.08 -17.51
N ALA A 47 3.89 18.46 -16.32
CA ALA A 47 5.33 18.55 -16.01
C ALA A 47 6.03 17.17 -16.09
N ILE A 48 5.39 16.11 -15.61
CA ILE A 48 5.89 14.73 -15.75
C ILE A 48 6.06 14.36 -17.22
N LEU A 49 5.10 14.70 -18.09
CA LEU A 49 5.18 14.42 -19.52
C LEU A 49 6.35 15.15 -20.17
N ARG A 50 6.59 16.43 -19.83
CA ARG A 50 7.76 17.18 -20.31
C ARG A 50 9.08 16.56 -19.84
N LEU A 51 9.14 16.09 -18.59
CA LEU A 51 10.32 15.41 -18.05
C LEU A 51 10.58 14.06 -18.73
N LEU A 52 9.52 13.34 -19.13
CA LEU A 52 9.60 12.04 -19.81
C LEU A 52 9.83 12.15 -21.31
N HIS A 53 9.47 13.26 -21.94
CA HIS A 53 9.46 13.40 -23.38
C HIS A 53 10.80 13.05 -24.07
N PRO A 54 11.97 13.39 -23.53
CA PRO A 54 13.25 12.98 -24.11
C PRO A 54 13.48 11.46 -24.17
N PHE A 55 12.75 10.70 -23.38
CA PHE A 55 12.87 9.22 -23.30
C PHE A 55 11.75 8.51 -24.06
N MET A 56 10.56 9.07 -24.08
CA MET A 56 9.36 8.48 -24.66
C MET A 56 8.54 9.51 -25.46
N PRO A 57 9.09 10.02 -26.59
CA PRO A 57 8.52 11.17 -27.27
C PRO A 57 7.10 10.93 -27.80
N PHE A 58 6.80 9.76 -28.33
CA PHE A 58 5.51 9.52 -28.98
C PHE A 58 4.35 9.46 -27.97
N ILE A 59 4.48 8.65 -26.93
CA ILE A 59 3.41 8.49 -25.94
C ILE A 59 3.18 9.77 -25.12
N THR A 60 4.24 10.50 -24.80
CA THR A 60 4.13 11.74 -24.05
C THR A 60 3.49 12.85 -24.88
N GLU A 61 3.77 12.93 -26.18
CA GLU A 61 3.08 13.85 -27.10
C GLU A 61 1.59 13.50 -27.18
N GLU A 62 1.25 12.24 -27.41
CA GLU A 62 -0.14 11.79 -27.52
C GLU A 62 -0.94 12.12 -26.28
N ILE A 63 -0.43 11.80 -25.10
CA ILE A 63 -1.11 12.12 -23.83
C ILE A 63 -1.21 13.65 -23.69
N TRP A 64 -0.13 14.38 -23.96
CA TRP A 64 -0.10 15.84 -23.80
C TRP A 64 -1.10 16.54 -24.70
N GLN A 65 -1.25 16.09 -25.95
CA GLN A 65 -2.24 16.66 -26.89
C GLN A 65 -3.68 16.47 -26.40
N ASN A 66 -3.96 15.38 -25.69
CA ASN A 66 -5.28 15.07 -25.13
C ASN A 66 -5.55 15.74 -23.77
N LEU A 67 -4.54 16.36 -23.13
CA LEU A 67 -4.78 17.13 -21.91
C LEU A 67 -5.48 18.45 -22.24
N SER A 68 -6.58 18.72 -21.51
CA SER A 68 -7.32 20.00 -21.58
C SER A 68 -6.58 21.08 -20.79
N ILE A 69 -5.45 21.55 -21.31
CA ILE A 69 -4.67 22.63 -20.71
C ILE A 69 -5.04 23.94 -21.40
N GLN A 70 -5.61 24.86 -20.63
CA GLN A 70 -6.05 26.18 -21.19
C GLN A 70 -4.90 27.05 -21.68
N THR A 71 -3.65 26.78 -21.31
CA THR A 71 -2.46 27.56 -21.58
C THR A 71 -1.39 26.81 -22.37
N LYS A 72 -1.78 26.06 -23.42
CA LYS A 72 -0.79 25.48 -24.33
C LYS A 72 -0.13 26.60 -25.15
N GLU A 73 1.06 27.04 -24.71
CA GLU A 73 1.85 28.03 -25.41
C GLU A 73 2.44 27.53 -26.76
N ALA A 74 2.54 26.19 -26.88
CA ALA A 74 3.13 25.58 -28.08
C ALA A 74 2.20 24.52 -28.71
N LYS A 75 2.41 24.26 -29.99
CA LYS A 75 1.65 23.25 -30.74
C LYS A 75 2.04 21.79 -30.40
N THR A 76 3.18 21.58 -29.79
CA THR A 76 3.75 20.27 -29.44
C THR A 76 4.51 20.41 -28.13
N ILE A 77 4.51 19.32 -27.32
CA ILE A 77 5.24 19.25 -26.06
C ILE A 77 6.76 19.49 -26.27
N MET A 78 7.28 19.12 -27.45
CA MET A 78 8.69 19.27 -27.79
C MET A 78 9.17 20.74 -27.74
N LEU A 79 8.28 21.69 -27.97
CA LEU A 79 8.57 23.13 -27.95
C LEU A 79 8.31 23.75 -26.57
N GLN A 80 7.82 22.99 -25.60
CA GLN A 80 7.60 23.47 -24.25
C GLN A 80 8.92 23.59 -23.49
N LYS A 81 8.98 24.56 -22.55
CA LYS A 81 10.13 24.75 -21.68
C LYS A 81 10.30 23.54 -20.78
N TYR A 82 11.53 23.04 -20.64
CA TYR A 82 11.82 21.97 -19.72
C TYR A 82 11.56 22.43 -18.26
N PRO A 83 10.87 21.62 -17.40
CA PRO A 83 10.53 22.02 -16.04
C PRO A 83 11.77 22.32 -15.20
N LYS A 84 11.70 23.39 -14.41
CA LYS A 84 12.76 23.81 -13.48
C LYS A 84 12.27 23.71 -12.05
N THR A 85 13.19 23.53 -11.12
CA THR A 85 12.87 23.50 -9.67
C THR A 85 12.30 24.81 -9.16
N SER A 86 12.68 25.93 -9.78
CA SER A 86 12.14 27.26 -9.47
C SER A 86 10.67 27.45 -9.81
N ASP A 87 10.12 26.58 -10.66
CA ASP A 87 8.70 26.66 -11.07
C ASP A 87 7.76 26.14 -9.98
N TRP A 88 8.30 25.57 -8.91
CA TRP A 88 7.57 24.88 -7.84
C TRP A 88 7.87 25.47 -6.47
N GLY A 89 6.84 25.72 -5.70
CA GLY A 89 6.96 26.06 -4.28
C GLY A 89 7.36 24.85 -3.43
N LYS A 90 7.93 25.13 -2.27
CA LYS A 90 8.20 24.12 -1.24
C LYS A 90 7.37 24.41 -0.01
N ASP A 91 6.64 23.43 0.45
CA ASP A 91 5.88 23.47 1.70
C ASP A 91 6.32 22.29 2.58
N LEU A 92 7.26 22.58 3.49
CA LEU A 92 7.83 21.54 4.36
C LEU A 92 6.81 21.05 5.39
N GLU A 93 5.88 21.88 5.83
CA GLU A 93 4.87 21.50 6.82
C GLU A 93 3.90 20.50 6.20
N SER A 94 3.35 20.80 5.03
CA SER A 94 2.50 19.88 4.28
C SER A 94 3.22 18.58 3.91
N GLU A 95 4.51 18.64 3.57
CA GLU A 95 5.30 17.45 3.27
C GLU A 95 5.44 16.53 4.50
N ILE A 96 5.72 17.09 5.68
CA ILE A 96 5.81 16.36 6.93
C ILE A 96 4.46 15.75 7.30
N GLU A 97 3.37 16.50 7.11
CA GLU A 97 2.01 16.03 7.42
C GLU A 97 1.60 14.86 6.53
N ILE A 98 1.81 14.97 5.23
CA ILE A 98 1.50 13.88 4.29
C ILE A 98 2.36 12.64 4.54
N LYS A 99 3.65 12.79 4.80
CA LYS A 99 4.53 11.68 5.15
C LYS A 99 4.07 10.96 6.43
N TRP A 100 3.63 11.70 7.41
CA TRP A 100 3.08 11.13 8.63
C TRP A 100 1.78 10.35 8.36
N LEU A 101 0.86 10.91 7.58
CA LEU A 101 -0.38 10.24 7.17
C LEU A 101 -0.09 8.96 6.35
N GLN A 102 0.89 9.00 5.46
CA GLN A 102 1.35 7.83 4.70
C GLN A 102 1.87 6.72 5.61
N LYS A 103 2.61 7.05 6.69
CA LYS A 103 3.07 6.07 7.68
C LYS A 103 1.87 5.37 8.35
N ILE A 104 0.84 6.12 8.75
CA ILE A 104 -0.37 5.57 9.37
C ILE A 104 -1.08 4.61 8.43
N ILE A 105 -1.37 5.05 7.20
CA ILE A 105 -2.04 4.23 6.19
C ILE A 105 -1.25 2.96 5.90
N SER A 106 0.07 3.09 5.76
CA SER A 106 0.96 1.95 5.49
C SER A 106 0.99 0.96 6.64
N ALA A 107 1.06 1.43 7.89
CA ALA A 107 1.02 0.56 9.06
C ALA A 107 -0.30 -0.20 9.17
N ILE A 108 -1.44 0.46 8.94
CA ILE A 108 -2.75 -0.21 8.93
C ILE A 108 -2.80 -1.26 7.80
N ARG A 109 -2.29 -0.95 6.61
CA ARG A 109 -2.24 -1.91 5.49
C ARG A 109 -1.36 -3.13 5.80
N VAL A 110 -0.22 -2.93 6.47
CA VAL A 110 0.66 -4.03 6.92
C VAL A 110 -0.07 -4.90 7.92
N LEU A 111 -0.66 -4.33 8.99
CA LEU A 111 -1.43 -5.09 9.98
C LEU A 111 -2.59 -5.87 9.32
N ARG A 112 -3.32 -5.24 8.39
CA ARG A 112 -4.38 -5.93 7.62
C ARG A 112 -3.84 -7.13 6.84
N SER A 113 -2.68 -6.99 6.23
CA SER A 113 -2.02 -8.05 5.48
C SER A 113 -1.58 -9.20 6.40
N GLU A 114 -0.98 -8.87 7.54
CA GLU A 114 -0.54 -9.85 8.54
C GLU A 114 -1.72 -10.63 9.14
N MET A 115 -2.84 -9.94 9.37
CA MET A 115 -4.09 -10.55 9.83
C MET A 115 -4.90 -11.20 8.70
N ASN A 116 -4.42 -11.13 7.46
CA ASN A 116 -5.09 -11.68 6.28
C ASN A 116 -6.53 -11.18 6.09
N VAL A 117 -6.76 -9.91 6.41
CA VAL A 117 -8.07 -9.25 6.24
C VAL A 117 -8.38 -9.07 4.76
N ASN A 118 -9.60 -9.40 4.35
CA ASN A 118 -10.03 -9.21 2.97
C ASN A 118 -9.84 -7.74 2.53
N PRO A 119 -9.25 -7.47 1.35
CA PRO A 119 -9.01 -6.11 0.86
C PRO A 119 -10.22 -5.19 0.85
N GLY A 120 -11.42 -5.72 0.61
CA GLY A 120 -12.68 -4.96 0.61
C GLY A 120 -13.32 -4.76 1.98
N GLN A 121 -12.90 -5.52 3.00
CA GLN A 121 -13.49 -5.47 4.33
C GLN A 121 -13.07 -4.21 5.08
N GLN A 122 -14.03 -3.49 5.64
CA GLN A 122 -13.76 -2.40 6.56
C GLN A 122 -13.43 -2.94 7.96
N ILE A 123 -12.50 -2.29 8.64
CA ILE A 123 -12.07 -2.64 9.99
C ILE A 123 -12.25 -1.47 10.95
N ALA A 124 -12.54 -1.77 12.20
CA ALA A 124 -12.41 -0.79 13.28
C ALA A 124 -10.95 -0.67 13.69
N ILE A 125 -10.50 0.53 13.98
CA ILE A 125 -9.20 0.77 14.59
C ILE A 125 -9.37 1.49 15.93
N LEU A 126 -8.54 1.12 16.89
CA LEU A 126 -8.40 1.83 18.15
C LEU A 126 -7.07 2.55 18.12
N ILE A 127 -7.07 3.81 18.50
CA ILE A 127 -5.86 4.61 18.60
C ILE A 127 -5.61 4.90 20.07
N ARG A 128 -4.46 4.41 20.57
CA ARG A 128 -3.98 4.78 21.90
C ARG A 128 -3.09 5.99 21.76
N GLU A 129 -3.59 7.12 22.18
CA GLU A 129 -2.85 8.38 22.12
C GLU A 129 -1.93 8.54 23.33
N SER A 130 -0.73 9.07 23.09
CA SER A 130 0.14 9.54 24.15
C SER A 130 -0.15 11.00 24.52
N LYS A 131 -0.67 11.79 23.58
CA LYS A 131 -0.95 13.24 23.72
C LYS A 131 -2.21 13.66 22.95
N ALA A 132 -3.01 14.55 23.54
CA ALA A 132 -4.23 15.11 22.90
C ALA A 132 -3.99 15.75 21.52
N LYS A 133 -2.74 16.15 21.23
CA LYS A 133 -2.32 16.74 19.95
C LYS A 133 -2.56 15.80 18.76
N GLU A 134 -2.41 14.50 18.95
CA GLU A 134 -2.55 13.50 17.87
C GLU A 134 -4.00 13.37 17.41
N LYS A 135 -4.95 13.45 18.34
CA LYS A 135 -6.38 13.44 18.03
C LYS A 135 -6.79 14.61 17.15
N ILE A 136 -6.26 15.81 17.47
CA ILE A 136 -6.52 17.01 16.67
C ILE A 136 -5.93 16.86 15.27
N ARG A 137 -4.73 16.28 15.19
CA ARG A 137 -4.02 16.08 13.92
C ARG A 137 -4.70 15.05 13.00
N ILE A 138 -5.24 13.96 13.55
CA ILE A 138 -5.94 12.93 12.76
C ILE A 138 -7.31 13.40 12.24
N LYS A 139 -7.99 14.27 12.97
CA LYS A 139 -9.35 14.68 12.65
C LYS A 139 -9.58 15.12 11.20
N PRO A 140 -8.75 15.97 10.58
CA PRO A 140 -8.91 16.36 9.18
C PRO A 140 -8.65 15.23 8.18
N HIS A 141 -7.96 14.16 8.60
CA HIS A 141 -7.55 13.07 7.71
C HIS A 141 -8.40 11.80 7.85
N GLN A 142 -9.50 11.84 8.57
CA GLN A 142 -10.33 10.66 8.83
C GLN A 142 -10.88 10.03 7.53
N GLU A 143 -11.31 10.85 6.58
CA GLU A 143 -11.84 10.35 5.31
C GLU A 143 -10.76 9.68 4.46
N GLN A 144 -9.55 10.22 4.45
CA GLN A 144 -8.40 9.59 3.80
C GLN A 144 -8.08 8.24 4.43
N LEU A 145 -8.09 8.15 5.76
CA LEU A 145 -7.86 6.89 6.48
C LEU A 145 -8.97 5.87 6.18
N LYS A 146 -10.23 6.27 6.22
CA LYS A 146 -11.36 5.40 5.89
C LYS A 146 -11.25 4.84 4.47
N ARG A 147 -10.98 5.69 3.50
CA ARG A 147 -10.93 5.29 2.09
C ARG A 147 -9.66 4.50 1.74
N LEU A 148 -8.48 5.00 2.14
CA LEU A 148 -7.20 4.46 1.69
C LEU A 148 -6.73 3.26 2.53
N ALA A 149 -7.12 3.19 3.80
CA ALA A 149 -6.82 2.06 4.67
C ALA A 149 -8.02 1.13 4.92
N LYS A 150 -9.20 1.43 4.32
CA LYS A 150 -10.46 0.68 4.52
C LYS A 150 -10.82 0.58 6.00
N VAL A 151 -10.77 1.71 6.69
CA VAL A 151 -11.17 1.86 8.08
C VAL A 151 -12.66 2.19 8.15
N GLY A 152 -13.41 1.46 8.95
CA GLY A 152 -14.84 1.69 9.18
C GLY A 152 -15.08 2.68 10.34
N SER A 153 -14.39 2.47 11.46
CA SER A 153 -14.44 3.36 12.61
C SER A 153 -13.05 3.64 13.18
N ILE A 154 -12.91 4.80 13.81
CA ILE A 154 -11.71 5.24 14.52
C ILE A 154 -12.13 5.61 15.94
N ASP A 155 -11.74 4.79 16.89
CA ASP A 155 -12.04 4.99 18.28
C ASP A 155 -10.75 5.28 19.07
N TRP A 156 -10.88 6.08 20.13
CA TRP A 156 -9.74 6.52 20.93
C TRP A 156 -9.77 5.86 22.30
N ILE A 157 -8.65 5.31 22.71
CA ILE A 157 -8.48 4.72 24.04
C ILE A 157 -7.39 5.44 24.82
N GLY A 158 -7.58 5.55 26.12
CA GLY A 158 -6.59 6.16 27.02
C GLY A 158 -5.31 5.31 27.12
N ILE A 159 -4.20 5.95 27.49
CA ILE A 159 -2.87 5.32 27.61
C ILE A 159 -2.90 4.06 28.50
N LYS A 160 -3.65 4.10 29.59
CA LYS A 160 -3.74 3.01 30.57
C LYS A 160 -4.99 2.12 30.41
N SER A 161 -5.79 2.37 29.38
CA SER A 161 -7.01 1.58 29.16
C SER A 161 -6.65 0.20 28.64
N GLU A 162 -7.33 -0.81 29.15
CA GLU A 162 -7.26 -2.16 28.59
C GLU A 162 -7.77 -2.14 27.15
N SER A 163 -7.08 -2.82 26.27
CA SER A 163 -7.50 -3.02 24.88
C SER A 163 -7.87 -4.49 24.68
N PRO A 164 -8.86 -4.79 23.84
CA PRO A 164 -9.11 -6.17 23.43
C PRO A 164 -7.86 -6.76 22.75
N ALA A 165 -7.83 -8.09 22.61
CA ALA A 165 -6.78 -8.74 21.83
C ALA A 165 -6.70 -8.09 20.44
N SER A 166 -5.56 -7.51 20.12
CA SER A 166 -5.39 -6.66 18.92
C SER A 166 -4.03 -6.89 18.28
N ALA A 167 -3.97 -6.77 16.96
CA ALA A 167 -2.70 -6.51 16.29
C ALA A 167 -2.35 -5.03 16.45
N SER A 168 -1.10 -4.69 16.69
CA SER A 168 -0.69 -3.31 16.94
C SER A 168 0.52 -2.87 16.12
N ALA A 169 0.59 -1.58 15.85
CA ALA A 169 1.74 -0.91 15.28
C ALA A 169 1.99 0.43 15.96
N MET A 170 3.27 0.72 16.22
CA MET A 170 3.70 2.01 16.76
C MET A 170 4.06 2.97 15.65
N ILE A 171 3.53 4.19 15.70
CA ILE A 171 3.87 5.29 14.80
C ILE A 171 4.19 6.50 15.64
N ASP A 172 5.47 6.86 15.66
CA ASP A 172 6.02 7.86 16.56
C ASP A 172 5.65 7.51 18.04
N GLU A 173 4.79 8.27 18.72
CA GLU A 173 4.33 8.00 20.09
C GLU A 173 2.92 7.39 20.15
N MET A 174 2.29 7.16 18.99
CA MET A 174 0.91 6.69 18.87
C MET A 174 0.88 5.19 18.57
N GLU A 175 0.05 4.44 19.28
CA GLU A 175 -0.19 3.03 19.00
C GLU A 175 -1.52 2.87 18.26
N ILE A 176 -1.47 2.22 17.10
CA ILE A 176 -2.65 1.82 16.34
C ILE A 176 -2.92 0.35 16.63
N LEU A 177 -4.15 0.05 17.03
CA LEU A 177 -4.59 -1.30 17.34
C LEU A 177 -5.74 -1.68 16.42
N ILE A 178 -5.71 -2.89 15.93
CA ILE A 178 -6.79 -3.50 15.16
C ILE A 178 -7.33 -4.68 15.99
N PRO A 179 -8.53 -4.57 16.59
CA PRO A 179 -9.13 -5.67 17.35
C PRO A 179 -9.26 -6.93 16.49
N ILE A 180 -8.90 -8.06 17.03
CA ILE A 180 -8.97 -9.35 16.31
C ILE A 180 -10.42 -9.85 16.27
N ASP A 181 -11.18 -9.55 17.33
CA ASP A 181 -12.56 -10.00 17.45
C ASP A 181 -13.48 -9.40 16.39
N GLY A 182 -14.22 -10.25 15.70
CA GLY A 182 -15.16 -9.85 14.64
C GLY A 182 -14.56 -9.58 13.27
N ILE A 183 -13.23 -9.51 13.14
CA ILE A 183 -12.56 -9.31 11.84
C ILE A 183 -12.26 -10.64 11.17
N ILE A 184 -11.86 -11.63 11.94
CA ILE A 184 -11.56 -12.97 11.47
C ILE A 184 -12.73 -13.88 11.86
N ASP A 185 -13.46 -14.38 10.86
CA ASP A 185 -14.29 -15.56 11.05
C ASP A 185 -13.33 -16.73 11.31
N LYS A 186 -13.07 -16.98 12.61
CA LYS A 186 -12.10 -18.00 13.07
C LYS A 186 -12.29 -19.32 12.36
N ALA A 187 -13.55 -19.74 12.17
CA ALA A 187 -13.86 -21.00 11.53
C ALA A 187 -13.48 -21.01 10.04
N LYS A 188 -13.78 -19.93 9.31
CA LYS A 188 -13.40 -19.80 7.91
C LYS A 188 -11.89 -19.69 7.73
N GLU A 189 -11.22 -18.90 8.58
CA GLU A 189 -9.77 -18.71 8.49
C GLU A 189 -9.01 -20.00 8.86
N LEU A 190 -9.42 -20.72 9.91
CA LEU A 190 -8.85 -22.03 10.24
C LEU A 190 -9.06 -23.05 9.10
N LEU A 191 -10.24 -23.02 8.44
CA LEU A 191 -10.49 -23.88 7.29
C LEU A 191 -9.61 -23.50 6.09
N ARG A 192 -9.40 -22.22 5.85
CA ARG A 192 -8.51 -21.72 4.80
C ARG A 192 -7.06 -22.13 5.05
N LEU A 193 -6.56 -21.87 6.28
CA LEU A 193 -5.20 -22.23 6.69
C LEU A 193 -4.96 -23.74 6.59
N SER A 194 -5.91 -24.54 7.05
CA SER A 194 -5.85 -26.01 6.96
C SER A 194 -5.74 -26.49 5.49
N LYS A 195 -6.49 -25.88 4.57
CA LYS A 195 -6.38 -26.19 3.13
C LYS A 195 -5.02 -25.80 2.57
N GLU A 196 -4.54 -24.60 2.87
CA GLU A 196 -3.25 -24.09 2.38
C GLU A 196 -2.07 -24.91 2.95
N ILE A 197 -2.11 -25.26 4.23
CA ILE A 197 -1.14 -26.15 4.87
C ILE A 197 -1.12 -27.53 4.19
N LYS A 198 -2.29 -28.10 3.91
CA LYS A 198 -2.40 -29.40 3.22
C LYS A 198 -1.83 -29.36 1.83
N GLN A 199 -2.15 -28.29 1.07
CA GLN A 199 -1.61 -28.10 -0.27
C GLN A 199 -0.09 -27.97 -0.24
N LEU A 200 0.44 -27.13 0.64
CA LEU A 200 1.87 -26.87 0.74
C LEU A 200 2.64 -28.11 1.20
N ARG A 201 2.07 -28.95 2.09
CA ARG A 201 2.64 -30.26 2.47
C ARG A 201 2.75 -31.19 1.26
N ASN A 202 1.75 -31.22 0.41
CA ASN A 202 1.78 -32.05 -0.82
C ASN A 202 2.85 -31.53 -1.81
N GLU A 203 3.00 -30.22 -1.95
CA GLU A 203 4.02 -29.62 -2.81
C GLU A 203 5.43 -29.93 -2.28
N ILE A 204 5.65 -29.83 -0.96
CA ILE A 204 6.90 -30.21 -0.30
C ILE A 204 7.22 -31.68 -0.58
N LEU A 205 6.25 -32.58 -0.35
CA LEU A 205 6.42 -34.00 -0.58
C LEU A 205 6.81 -34.32 -2.04
N ASN A 206 6.19 -33.63 -3.00
CA ASN A 206 6.52 -33.78 -4.41
C ASN A 206 7.92 -33.28 -4.74
N LEU A 207 8.35 -32.17 -4.14
CA LEU A 207 9.71 -31.64 -4.31
C LEU A 207 10.75 -32.58 -3.66
N GLU A 208 10.47 -33.10 -2.47
CA GLU A 208 11.35 -34.07 -1.79
C GLU A 208 11.50 -35.34 -2.65
N LYS A 209 10.41 -35.97 -3.10
CA LYS A 209 10.46 -37.11 -4.00
C LYS A 209 11.27 -36.85 -5.28
N LYS A 210 11.15 -35.63 -5.82
CA LYS A 210 11.89 -35.25 -7.03
C LYS A 210 13.39 -35.09 -6.77
N LEU A 211 13.74 -34.55 -5.58
CA LEU A 211 15.15 -34.37 -5.18
C LEU A 211 15.78 -35.66 -4.65
N ASP A 212 15.00 -36.62 -4.18
CA ASP A 212 15.45 -37.96 -3.80
C ASP A 212 15.69 -38.86 -5.03
N ASN A 213 15.16 -38.48 -6.18
CA ASN A 213 15.41 -39.23 -7.42
C ASN A 213 16.84 -38.97 -7.91
N THR A 214 17.70 -39.97 -7.73
CA THR A 214 19.13 -39.91 -8.10
C THR A 214 19.33 -39.64 -9.61
N ASP A 215 18.49 -40.20 -10.47
CA ASP A 215 18.53 -39.94 -11.89
C ASP A 215 18.24 -38.49 -12.26
N PHE A 216 17.30 -37.87 -11.59
CA PHE A 216 16.99 -36.44 -11.76
C PHE A 216 18.18 -35.59 -11.32
N VAL A 217 18.70 -35.82 -10.12
CA VAL A 217 19.78 -35.01 -9.52
C VAL A 217 21.09 -35.13 -10.33
N GLN A 218 21.36 -36.29 -10.92
CA GLN A 218 22.57 -36.51 -11.72
C GLN A 218 22.48 -36.03 -13.17
N LYS A 219 21.26 -36.06 -13.76
CA LYS A 219 21.06 -35.71 -15.19
C LYS A 219 20.58 -34.29 -15.42
N ALA A 220 19.97 -33.66 -14.44
CA ALA A 220 19.48 -32.29 -14.57
C ALA A 220 20.62 -31.27 -14.43
N PRO A 221 20.54 -30.11 -15.12
CA PRO A 221 21.49 -29.01 -14.94
C PRO A 221 21.55 -28.54 -13.48
N PHE A 222 22.75 -28.25 -12.98
CA PHE A 222 23.01 -27.88 -11.60
C PHE A 222 22.10 -26.73 -11.09
N ASN A 223 21.91 -25.70 -11.91
CA ASN A 223 21.04 -24.56 -11.61
C ASN A 223 19.57 -24.96 -11.39
N ILE A 224 19.08 -25.99 -12.08
CA ILE A 224 17.71 -26.48 -11.90
C ILE A 224 17.58 -27.23 -10.58
N VAL A 225 18.56 -28.07 -10.23
CA VAL A 225 18.55 -28.80 -8.97
C VAL A 225 18.65 -27.84 -7.79
N GLU A 226 19.51 -26.82 -7.87
CA GLU A 226 19.69 -25.80 -6.85
C GLU A 226 18.42 -24.96 -6.67
N ASN A 227 17.76 -24.55 -7.74
CA ASN A 227 16.48 -23.86 -7.69
C ASN A 227 15.39 -24.68 -7.00
N GLN A 228 15.34 -26.00 -7.23
CA GLN A 228 14.36 -26.87 -6.53
C GLN A 228 14.69 -27.00 -5.04
N ARG A 229 15.97 -27.03 -4.64
CA ARG A 229 16.38 -27.03 -3.24
C ARG A 229 16.01 -25.74 -2.53
N ASN A 230 16.28 -24.60 -3.13
CA ASN A 230 15.90 -23.31 -2.60
C ASN A 230 14.39 -23.17 -2.45
N LYS A 231 13.63 -23.61 -3.46
CA LYS A 231 12.16 -23.65 -3.40
C LYS A 231 11.65 -24.56 -2.27
N LEU A 232 12.29 -25.67 -2.01
CA LEU A 232 11.94 -26.56 -0.90
C LEU A 232 12.17 -25.88 0.45
N ILE A 233 13.27 -25.15 0.62
CA ILE A 233 13.56 -24.39 1.84
C ILE A 233 12.50 -23.30 2.05
N ASP A 234 12.17 -22.53 1.01
CA ASP A 234 11.15 -21.48 1.08
C ASP A 234 9.78 -22.05 1.46
N TYR A 235 9.41 -23.17 0.87
CA TYR A 235 8.14 -23.84 1.19
C TYR A 235 8.08 -24.38 2.61
N LYS A 236 9.17 -24.91 3.13
CA LYS A 236 9.27 -25.34 4.55
C LYS A 236 9.16 -24.15 5.51
N ASN A 237 9.81 -23.03 5.19
CA ASN A 237 9.70 -21.81 5.98
C ASN A 237 8.26 -21.27 5.97
N LYS A 238 7.62 -21.22 4.79
CA LYS A 238 6.23 -20.82 4.65
C LYS A 238 5.27 -21.74 5.42
N LEU A 239 5.49 -23.04 5.36
CA LEU A 239 4.69 -24.02 6.10
C LEU A 239 4.77 -23.79 7.61
N ASN A 240 5.97 -23.56 8.14
CA ASN A 240 6.17 -23.30 9.57
C ASN A 240 5.46 -22.00 10.00
N ALA A 241 5.51 -20.94 9.18
CA ALA A 241 4.81 -19.68 9.44
C ALA A 241 3.28 -19.89 9.47
N LEU A 242 2.72 -20.66 8.53
CA LEU A 242 1.28 -20.95 8.49
C LEU A 242 0.82 -21.80 9.69
N ILE A 243 1.60 -22.79 10.11
CA ILE A 243 1.29 -23.60 11.29
C ILE A 243 1.32 -22.75 12.57
N LEU A 244 2.28 -21.83 12.67
CA LEU A 244 2.36 -20.91 13.81
C LEU A 244 1.15 -19.97 13.85
N HIS A 245 0.70 -19.50 12.68
CA HIS A 245 -0.49 -18.65 12.54
C HIS A 245 -1.78 -19.42 12.92
N GLU A 246 -1.94 -20.64 12.41
CA GLU A 246 -3.07 -21.53 12.77
C GLU A 246 -3.15 -21.74 14.31
N LYS A 247 -2.02 -22.01 14.96
CA LYS A 247 -1.97 -22.15 16.42
C LYS A 247 -2.34 -20.88 17.18
N LYS A 248 -1.91 -19.70 16.70
CA LYS A 248 -2.27 -18.42 17.33
C LYS A 248 -3.78 -18.17 17.26
N ILE A 249 -4.43 -18.45 16.14
CA ILE A 249 -5.88 -18.28 15.96
C ILE A 249 -6.67 -19.33 16.78
N GLY A 250 -6.17 -20.56 16.88
CA GLY A 250 -6.83 -21.62 17.62
C GLY A 250 -6.76 -21.46 19.14
N ASN A 251 -5.77 -20.74 19.66
CA ASN A 251 -5.57 -20.52 21.10
C ASN A 251 -6.20 -19.22 21.63
N THR A 252 -6.78 -18.41 20.77
CA THR A 252 -7.54 -17.19 21.09
C THR A 252 -9.04 -17.48 21.01
#